data_2de3b36d9933db73d30b2a1f32f286f7
#
_entry.id   2de3b36d9933db73d30b2a1f32f286f7
#
_cell.length_a   1.000
_cell.length_b   1.000
_cell.length_c   1.000
_cell.angle_alpha   90.00
_cell.angle_beta   90.00
_cell.angle_gamma   90.00
#
_symmetry.space_group_name_H-M   'P 1'
#
loop_
_entity.id
_entity.type
_entity.pdbx_description
1 polymer ?
#
loop_
_entity_poly.entity_id
_entity_poly.type
_entity_poly.pdbx_seq_one_letter_code
_entity_poly.pdbx_strand_id
1 'polypeptide(L)'
;PDMNLKTDTLYLDRANSKAFYNSFGTIVDENRKLTSIRGIYFIDEKKYRFISRVKIDDPEYELKSQQLDYFTERDKAFFYGKTTIVGEEYDIYCEKGSYNTQLQKGNFQKNAVILYDNKEIRGDSLYFENEKNYAAATNNISIIDTLNKSVINGHYGEIFKAKDSAIITRRALAINIIDQDSLFIHADTLIATGPTEKKILRGYYDVRIFKKDLRGKSDSLHLDQSTGLIKLLKLPLNKKEKQILTTSQKNGKNPILWFGKSQMSGDQIFLISDMKTKELDSL
;
A
#
# COMPACT_ATOMS: atom_id res chain seq x y z
N PRO A 1 2.46 -20.63 29.28
CA PRO A 1 1.43 -19.60 29.16
C PRO A 1 0.14 -20.16 29.72
N ASP A 2 -0.44 -19.45 30.68
CA ASP A 2 -1.63 -19.89 31.41
C ASP A 2 -2.88 -19.51 30.59
N MET A 3 -3.11 -20.20 29.48
CA MET A 3 -4.32 -20.06 28.71
C MET A 3 -5.47 -20.77 29.41
N ASN A 4 -6.53 -20.05 29.69
CA ASN A 4 -7.75 -20.59 30.32
C ASN A 4 -8.88 -20.71 29.28
N LEU A 5 -9.32 -21.92 28.98
CA LEU A 5 -10.47 -22.18 28.11
C LEU A 5 -11.74 -22.37 28.98
N LYS A 6 -12.79 -21.62 28.64
CA LYS A 6 -14.16 -21.80 29.17
C LYS A 6 -15.10 -22.15 28.03
N THR A 7 -15.76 -23.28 28.12
CA THR A 7 -16.76 -23.78 27.15
C THR A 7 -17.75 -24.74 27.89
N ASP A 8 -18.90 -25.02 27.29
CA ASP A 8 -19.86 -25.92 27.89
C ASP A 8 -19.35 -27.37 27.96
N THR A 9 -18.76 -27.84 26.85
CA THR A 9 -18.25 -29.22 26.73
C THR A 9 -16.97 -29.24 25.92
N LEU A 10 -15.94 -29.87 26.50
CA LEU A 10 -14.67 -30.15 25.83
C LEU A 10 -14.58 -31.64 25.51
N TYR A 11 -14.30 -31.97 24.27
CA TYR A 11 -14.09 -33.34 23.79
C TYR A 11 -12.61 -33.61 23.58
N LEU A 12 -12.17 -34.83 23.99
CA LEU A 12 -10.82 -35.32 23.70
C LEU A 12 -10.88 -36.54 22.78
N ASP A 13 -10.39 -36.41 21.58
CA ASP A 13 -10.26 -37.50 20.59
C ASP A 13 -8.81 -37.99 20.59
N ARG A 14 -8.55 -39.06 21.34
CA ARG A 14 -7.18 -39.60 21.48
C ARG A 14 -6.67 -40.26 20.19
N ALA A 15 -7.60 -40.86 19.40
CA ALA A 15 -7.21 -41.53 18.17
C ALA A 15 -6.68 -40.58 17.12
N ASN A 16 -7.17 -39.34 17.12
CA ASN A 16 -6.75 -38.29 16.15
C ASN A 16 -5.96 -37.17 16.83
N SER A 17 -5.43 -37.37 18.04
CA SER A 17 -4.58 -36.40 18.77
C SER A 17 -5.18 -34.98 18.77
N LYS A 18 -6.48 -34.83 19.12
CA LYS A 18 -7.11 -33.50 19.12
C LYS A 18 -8.09 -33.33 20.30
N ALA A 19 -8.15 -32.12 20.81
CA ALA A 19 -9.18 -31.62 21.69
C ALA A 19 -10.05 -30.59 21.01
N PHE A 20 -11.37 -30.59 21.22
CA PHE A 20 -12.24 -29.66 20.54
C PHE A 20 -13.52 -29.34 21.31
N TYR A 21 -14.12 -28.20 21.00
CA TYR A 21 -15.45 -27.80 21.42
C TYR A 21 -16.29 -27.38 20.21
N ASN A 22 -17.60 -27.62 20.30
CA ASN A 22 -18.56 -27.31 19.23
C ASN A 22 -19.64 -26.29 19.68
N SER A 23 -19.52 -25.78 20.88
CA SER A 23 -20.33 -24.70 21.46
C SER A 23 -19.46 -23.47 21.65
N PHE A 24 -20.05 -22.32 21.97
CA PHE A 24 -19.28 -21.08 22.19
C PHE A 24 -18.18 -21.31 23.23
N GLY A 25 -16.96 -20.95 22.86
CA GLY A 25 -15.78 -21.03 23.70
C GLY A 25 -15.09 -19.66 23.86
N THR A 26 -14.55 -19.46 25.06
CA THR A 26 -13.74 -18.29 25.38
C THR A 26 -12.37 -18.76 25.87
N ILE A 27 -11.31 -18.27 25.28
CA ILE A 27 -9.94 -18.46 25.74
C ILE A 27 -9.43 -17.11 26.24
N VAL A 28 -8.87 -17.11 27.42
CA VAL A 28 -8.25 -15.92 28.03
C VAL A 28 -6.79 -16.24 28.29
N ASP A 29 -5.91 -15.37 27.84
CA ASP A 29 -4.47 -15.41 28.03
C ASP A 29 -4.01 -14.01 28.43
N GLU A 30 -3.52 -13.86 29.67
CA GLU A 30 -3.11 -12.57 30.25
C GLU A 30 -4.04 -11.40 29.90
N ASN A 31 -3.74 -10.68 28.82
CA ASN A 31 -4.47 -9.49 28.38
C ASN A 31 -5.30 -9.72 27.11
N ARG A 32 -5.32 -10.96 26.57
CA ARG A 32 -6.04 -11.30 25.32
C ARG A 32 -7.26 -12.16 25.61
N LYS A 33 -8.31 -11.87 24.88
CA LYS A 33 -9.53 -12.68 24.92
C LYS A 33 -9.88 -13.12 23.50
N LEU A 34 -9.90 -14.45 23.29
CA LEU A 34 -10.36 -15.05 22.04
C LEU A 34 -11.71 -15.71 22.25
N THR A 35 -12.65 -15.51 21.34
CA THR A 35 -13.93 -16.20 21.32
C THR A 35 -14.20 -16.82 19.96
N SER A 36 -14.89 -17.96 19.92
CA SER A 36 -15.37 -18.59 18.68
C SER A 36 -16.53 -19.55 18.96
N ILE A 37 -17.28 -19.92 17.92
CA ILE A 37 -18.32 -20.92 18.03
C ILE A 37 -17.73 -22.34 18.13
N ARG A 38 -16.65 -22.61 17.44
CA ARG A 38 -15.95 -23.89 17.39
C ARG A 38 -14.45 -23.71 17.49
N GLY A 39 -13.81 -24.53 18.33
CA GLY A 39 -12.36 -24.58 18.45
C GLY A 39 -11.83 -25.99 18.41
N ILE A 40 -10.70 -26.20 17.76
CA ILE A 40 -9.99 -27.47 17.67
C ILE A 40 -8.53 -27.22 17.99
N TYR A 41 -7.96 -27.96 18.91
CA TYR A 41 -6.52 -28.01 19.15
C TYR A 41 -5.97 -29.33 18.61
N PHE A 42 -5.10 -29.27 17.65
CA PHE A 42 -4.34 -30.37 17.08
C PHE A 42 -3.04 -30.52 17.89
N ILE A 43 -2.98 -31.56 18.72
CA ILE A 43 -1.93 -31.72 19.74
C ILE A 43 -0.57 -31.90 19.07
N ASP A 44 -0.49 -32.78 18.07
CA ASP A 44 0.77 -33.11 17.39
C ASP A 44 1.28 -31.96 16.51
N GLU A 45 0.35 -31.16 15.93
CA GLU A 45 0.68 -30.00 15.09
C GLU A 45 0.91 -28.73 15.92
N LYS A 46 0.60 -28.75 17.22
CA LYS A 46 0.58 -27.57 18.11
C LYS A 46 -0.16 -26.39 17.48
N LYS A 47 -1.32 -26.69 16.90
CA LYS A 47 -2.13 -25.76 16.13
C LYS A 47 -3.52 -25.65 16.71
N TYR A 48 -3.96 -24.44 16.93
CA TYR A 48 -5.38 -24.13 17.16
C TYR A 48 -6.06 -23.80 15.83
N ARG A 49 -7.32 -24.26 15.69
CA ARG A 49 -8.23 -23.82 14.63
C ARG A 49 -9.52 -23.33 15.25
N PHE A 50 -9.84 -22.07 14.98
CA PHE A 50 -11.07 -21.45 15.42
C PHE A 50 -11.97 -21.19 14.23
N ILE A 51 -13.27 -21.48 14.35
CA ILE A 51 -14.23 -21.43 13.24
C ILE A 51 -15.48 -20.72 13.71
N SER A 52 -15.99 -19.85 12.87
CA SER A 52 -17.22 -19.07 13.01
C SER A 52 -17.19 -18.08 14.17
N ARG A 53 -17.45 -16.82 13.84
CA ARG A 53 -17.47 -15.70 14.78
C ARG A 53 -16.19 -15.63 15.63
N VAL A 54 -15.05 -15.88 14.99
CA VAL A 54 -13.76 -15.72 15.67
C VAL A 54 -13.57 -14.25 15.98
N LYS A 55 -13.32 -13.95 17.25
CA LYS A 55 -12.98 -12.60 17.71
C LYS A 55 -11.79 -12.68 18.65
N ILE A 56 -10.80 -11.82 18.44
CA ILE A 56 -9.70 -11.58 19.37
C ILE A 56 -9.78 -10.15 19.83
N ASP A 57 -9.85 -9.96 21.13
CA ASP A 57 -9.69 -8.67 21.79
C ASP A 57 -8.29 -8.66 22.41
N ASP A 58 -7.40 -7.86 21.84
CA ASP A 58 -6.03 -7.61 22.28
C ASP A 58 -5.92 -6.12 22.66
N PRO A 59 -5.07 -5.70 23.60
CA PRO A 59 -4.90 -4.28 23.95
C PRO A 59 -4.55 -3.38 22.76
N GLU A 60 -3.88 -3.90 21.73
CA GLU A 60 -3.41 -3.12 20.58
C GLU A 60 -4.36 -3.21 19.38
N TYR A 61 -5.21 -4.26 19.29
CA TYR A 61 -6.12 -4.44 18.15
C TYR A 61 -7.32 -5.33 18.47
N GLU A 62 -8.39 -5.16 17.71
CA GLU A 62 -9.51 -6.08 17.61
C GLU A 62 -9.43 -6.85 16.29
N LEU A 63 -9.47 -8.19 16.34
CA LEU A 63 -9.52 -9.02 15.14
C LEU A 63 -10.84 -9.79 15.08
N LYS A 64 -11.49 -9.77 13.91
CA LYS A 64 -12.64 -10.63 13.61
C LYS A 64 -12.35 -11.44 12.36
N SER A 65 -12.65 -12.75 12.37
CA SER A 65 -12.42 -13.65 11.24
C SER A 65 -13.51 -14.72 11.13
N GLN A 66 -13.66 -15.29 9.94
CA GLN A 66 -14.51 -16.48 9.77
C GLN A 66 -13.81 -17.75 10.28
N GLN A 67 -12.51 -17.88 9.97
CA GLN A 67 -11.67 -18.96 10.47
C GLN A 67 -10.25 -18.43 10.71
N LEU A 68 -9.64 -18.91 11.79
CA LEU A 68 -8.26 -18.60 12.15
C LEU A 68 -7.55 -19.89 12.57
N ASP A 69 -6.39 -20.16 11.96
CA ASP A 69 -5.45 -21.18 12.38
C ASP A 69 -4.26 -20.52 13.05
N TYR A 70 -3.91 -20.90 14.28
CA TYR A 70 -2.78 -20.37 15.02
C TYR A 70 -1.77 -21.48 15.35
N PHE A 71 -0.53 -21.31 14.92
CA PHE A 71 0.58 -22.22 15.19
C PHE A 71 1.42 -21.66 16.34
N THR A 72 1.33 -22.31 17.50
CA THR A 72 1.93 -21.81 18.74
C THR A 72 3.47 -21.79 18.71
N GLU A 73 4.11 -22.76 18.05
CA GLU A 73 5.59 -22.81 17.95
C GLU A 73 6.18 -21.78 17.00
N ARG A 74 5.34 -21.21 16.12
CA ARG A 74 5.80 -20.26 15.09
C ARG A 74 5.25 -18.86 15.29
N ASP A 75 4.44 -18.66 16.32
CA ASP A 75 3.71 -17.42 16.59
C ASP A 75 3.00 -16.86 15.34
N LYS A 76 2.40 -17.77 14.55
CA LYS A 76 1.84 -17.44 13.26
C LYS A 76 0.37 -17.77 13.15
N ALA A 77 -0.43 -16.77 12.86
CA ALA A 77 -1.84 -16.88 12.53
C ALA A 77 -2.07 -16.90 11.02
N PHE A 78 -3.04 -17.68 10.56
CA PHE A 78 -3.55 -17.69 9.20
C PHE A 78 -5.04 -17.42 9.23
N PHE A 79 -5.49 -16.52 8.36
CA PHE A 79 -6.89 -16.11 8.25
C PHE A 79 -7.53 -16.70 6.99
N TYR A 80 -8.76 -17.15 7.11
CA TYR A 80 -9.54 -17.68 6.00
C TYR A 80 -10.97 -17.12 6.04
N GLY A 81 -11.42 -16.57 4.91
CA GLY A 81 -12.66 -15.83 4.80
C GLY A 81 -12.52 -14.38 5.30
N LYS A 82 -13.65 -13.68 5.36
CA LYS A 82 -13.69 -12.26 5.76
C LYS A 82 -13.01 -12.06 7.11
N THR A 83 -11.97 -11.23 7.09
CA THR A 83 -11.18 -10.90 8.26
C THR A 83 -10.98 -9.40 8.33
N THR A 84 -11.21 -8.83 9.51
CA THR A 84 -10.91 -7.43 9.82
C THR A 84 -9.97 -7.37 11.02
N ILE A 85 -9.00 -6.48 10.97
CA ILE A 85 -8.10 -6.16 12.08
C ILE A 85 -8.19 -4.65 12.26
N VAL A 86 -8.66 -4.21 13.43
CA VAL A 86 -8.85 -2.80 13.77
C VAL A 86 -7.86 -2.46 14.86
N GLY A 87 -6.87 -1.64 14.54
CA GLY A 87 -5.88 -1.12 15.48
C GLY A 87 -6.10 0.37 15.77
N GLU A 88 -5.21 0.97 16.55
CA GLU A 88 -5.32 2.39 16.89
C GLU A 88 -5.05 3.30 15.66
N GLU A 89 -4.07 2.95 14.84
CA GLU A 89 -3.65 3.76 13.70
C GLU A 89 -4.08 3.19 12.33
N TYR A 90 -4.61 1.95 12.28
CA TYR A 90 -4.90 1.29 11.01
C TYR A 90 -6.05 0.29 11.12
N ASP A 91 -6.77 0.14 10.02
CA ASP A 91 -7.74 -0.92 9.80
C ASP A 91 -7.31 -1.78 8.61
N ILE A 92 -7.37 -3.09 8.77
CA ILE A 92 -7.04 -4.04 7.70
C ILE A 92 -8.25 -4.92 7.41
N TYR A 93 -8.58 -5.07 6.14
CA TYR A 93 -9.50 -6.08 5.63
C TYR A 93 -8.78 -7.04 4.69
N CYS A 94 -9.09 -8.33 4.78
CA CYS A 94 -8.69 -9.33 3.78
C CYS A 94 -9.61 -10.55 3.83
N GLU A 95 -9.53 -11.40 2.80
CA GLU A 95 -10.24 -12.69 2.79
C GLU A 95 -9.28 -13.88 2.92
N LYS A 96 -7.99 -13.63 2.84
CA LYS A 96 -6.92 -14.60 3.12
C LYS A 96 -5.70 -13.84 3.60
N GLY A 97 -5.06 -14.31 4.65
CA GLY A 97 -3.86 -13.65 5.14
C GLY A 97 -3.11 -14.47 6.16
N SER A 98 -1.99 -13.94 6.58
CA SER A 98 -1.22 -14.46 7.70
C SER A 98 -0.56 -13.32 8.45
N TYR A 99 -0.39 -13.50 9.74
CA TYR A 99 0.28 -12.56 10.63
C TYR A 99 1.19 -13.33 11.59
N ASN A 100 2.41 -12.86 11.77
CA ASN A 100 3.31 -13.33 12.80
C ASN A 100 3.27 -12.35 13.96
N THR A 101 2.81 -12.81 15.13
CA THR A 101 2.57 -11.95 16.29
C THR A 101 3.86 -11.51 16.98
N GLN A 102 4.92 -12.34 16.95
CA GLN A 102 6.22 -12.01 17.53
C GLN A 102 6.99 -11.02 16.64
N LEU A 103 7.00 -11.24 15.33
CA LEU A 103 7.72 -10.41 14.37
C LEU A 103 6.90 -9.22 13.86
N GLN A 104 5.68 -9.08 14.32
CA GLN A 104 4.71 -8.03 13.94
C GLN A 104 4.65 -7.77 12.42
N LYS A 105 4.58 -8.84 11.63
CA LYS A 105 4.51 -8.77 10.18
C LYS A 105 3.43 -9.64 9.58
N GLY A 106 2.77 -9.13 8.56
CA GLY A 106 1.64 -9.78 7.91
C GLY A 106 1.67 -9.75 6.40
N ASN A 107 0.94 -10.67 5.82
CA ASN A 107 0.63 -10.69 4.39
C ASN A 107 -0.88 -10.88 4.23
N PHE A 108 -1.52 -10.00 3.47
CA PHE A 108 -2.97 -9.94 3.30
C PHE A 108 -3.29 -10.02 1.81
N GLN A 109 -4.23 -10.89 1.46
CA GLN A 109 -4.57 -11.22 0.07
C GLN A 109 -6.09 -11.29 -0.10
N LYS A 110 -6.55 -11.32 -1.33
CA LYS A 110 -7.96 -11.35 -1.71
C LYS A 110 -8.73 -10.16 -1.14
N ASN A 111 -8.99 -9.19 -1.97
CA ASN A 111 -9.67 -7.95 -1.63
C ASN A 111 -9.00 -7.21 -0.46
N ALA A 112 -7.68 -7.32 -0.37
CA ALA A 112 -6.95 -6.72 0.73
C ALA A 112 -7.01 -5.19 0.67
N VAL A 113 -7.32 -4.59 1.81
CA VAL A 113 -7.39 -3.14 2.01
C VAL A 113 -6.73 -2.80 3.33
N ILE A 114 -5.93 -1.76 3.33
CA ILE A 114 -5.40 -1.12 4.54
C ILE A 114 -5.90 0.31 4.55
N LEU A 115 -6.61 0.68 5.60
CA LEU A 115 -6.93 2.08 5.91
C LEU A 115 -5.91 2.56 6.93
N TYR A 116 -5.21 3.63 6.61
CA TYR A 116 -4.18 4.19 7.45
C TYR A 116 -4.17 5.71 7.28
N ASP A 117 -4.35 6.44 8.37
CA ASP A 117 -4.52 7.89 8.34
C ASP A 117 -5.66 8.26 7.35
N ASN A 118 -5.43 9.14 6.42
CA ASN A 118 -6.39 9.51 5.36
C ASN A 118 -6.18 8.72 4.06
N LYS A 119 -5.51 7.56 4.12
CA LYS A 119 -5.16 6.75 2.95
C LYS A 119 -5.85 5.40 2.95
N GLU A 120 -6.34 5.02 1.78
CA GLU A 120 -6.83 3.69 1.50
C GLU A 120 -5.86 3.01 0.53
N ILE A 121 -5.27 1.90 0.93
CA ILE A 121 -4.29 1.14 0.16
C ILE A 121 -4.91 -0.19 -0.24
N ARG A 122 -4.98 -0.46 -1.54
CA ARG A 122 -5.48 -1.71 -2.13
C ARG A 122 -4.40 -2.39 -2.97
N GLY A 123 -4.48 -3.71 -3.09
CA GLY A 123 -3.64 -4.52 -3.95
C GLY A 123 -4.04 -6.00 -3.89
N ASP A 124 -3.55 -6.81 -4.84
CA ASP A 124 -3.80 -8.26 -4.81
C ASP A 124 -3.11 -8.92 -3.61
N SER A 125 -1.95 -8.38 -3.21
CA SER A 125 -1.24 -8.77 -1.99
C SER A 125 -0.64 -7.55 -1.33
N LEU A 126 -0.91 -7.39 -0.04
CA LEU A 126 -0.37 -6.34 0.81
C LEU A 126 0.52 -7.00 1.88
N TYR A 127 1.74 -6.50 2.02
CA TYR A 127 2.68 -6.89 3.06
C TYR A 127 2.88 -5.72 4.03
N PHE A 128 2.99 -6.03 5.29
CA PHE A 128 3.19 -5.04 6.35
C PHE A 128 4.20 -5.58 7.38
N GLU A 129 5.11 -4.72 7.83
CA GLU A 129 6.09 -5.01 8.87
C GLU A 129 6.18 -3.80 9.82
N ASN A 130 5.60 -3.94 11.01
CA ASN A 130 5.41 -2.84 11.95
C ASN A 130 6.72 -2.27 12.46
N GLU A 131 7.65 -3.12 12.95
CA GLU A 131 8.93 -2.69 13.49
C GLU A 131 9.77 -1.86 12.50
N LYS A 132 9.67 -2.17 11.20
CA LYS A 132 10.39 -1.44 10.16
C LYS A 132 9.62 -0.24 9.60
N ASN A 133 8.38 -0.04 10.05
CA ASN A 133 7.50 0.96 9.46
C ASN A 133 7.46 0.85 7.92
N TYR A 134 7.34 -0.40 7.44
CA TYR A 134 7.43 -0.75 6.03
C TYR A 134 6.15 -1.46 5.57
N ALA A 135 5.69 -1.08 4.40
CA ALA A 135 4.62 -1.78 3.69
C ALA A 135 4.97 -1.96 2.22
N ALA A 136 4.51 -3.04 1.62
CA ALA A 136 4.61 -3.29 0.19
C ALA A 136 3.29 -3.79 -0.38
N ALA A 137 3.02 -3.45 -1.61
CA ALA A 137 1.83 -3.90 -2.34
C ALA A 137 2.24 -4.43 -3.71
N THR A 138 1.56 -5.49 -4.16
CA THR A 138 1.81 -6.10 -5.46
C THR A 138 0.52 -6.29 -6.23
N ASN A 139 0.58 -5.99 -7.51
CA ASN A 139 -0.46 -6.05 -8.53
C ASN A 139 -1.72 -5.24 -8.18
N ASN A 140 -2.27 -4.59 -9.19
CA ASN A 140 -3.50 -3.78 -9.08
C ASN A 140 -3.50 -2.82 -7.89
N ILE A 141 -2.35 -2.14 -7.69
CA ILE A 141 -2.21 -1.21 -6.57
C ILE A 141 -3.03 0.03 -6.84
N SER A 142 -3.77 0.46 -5.81
CA SER A 142 -4.42 1.75 -5.74
C SER A 142 -4.20 2.34 -4.35
N ILE A 143 -3.61 3.51 -4.28
CA ILE A 143 -3.45 4.30 -3.06
C ILE A 143 -4.28 5.56 -3.23
N ILE A 144 -5.33 5.70 -2.45
CA ILE A 144 -6.23 6.84 -2.44
C ILE A 144 -5.89 7.68 -1.22
N ASP A 145 -5.53 8.94 -1.42
CA ASP A 145 -5.31 9.93 -0.36
C ASP A 145 -6.50 10.89 -0.39
N THR A 146 -7.40 10.75 0.58
CA THR A 146 -8.65 11.53 0.63
C THR A 146 -8.40 12.98 1.03
N LEU A 147 -7.37 13.24 1.83
CA LEU A 147 -7.01 14.59 2.26
C LEU A 147 -6.45 15.41 1.08
N ASN A 148 -5.53 14.83 0.32
CA ASN A 148 -4.89 15.49 -0.82
C ASN A 148 -5.66 15.30 -2.13
N LYS A 149 -6.81 14.63 -2.11
CA LYS A 149 -7.61 14.31 -3.30
C LYS A 149 -6.74 13.72 -4.41
N SER A 150 -5.92 12.73 -4.08
CA SER A 150 -5.01 12.10 -5.03
C SER A 150 -5.16 10.58 -5.05
N VAL A 151 -4.88 10.00 -6.22
CA VAL A 151 -4.86 8.55 -6.42
C VAL A 151 -3.54 8.17 -7.08
N ILE A 152 -2.88 7.13 -6.58
CA ILE A 152 -1.70 6.56 -7.23
C ILE A 152 -1.98 5.10 -7.53
N ASN A 153 -1.83 4.71 -8.78
CA ASN A 153 -1.98 3.34 -9.27
C ASN A 153 -0.65 2.79 -9.77
N GLY A 154 -0.49 1.47 -9.74
CA GLY A 154 0.70 0.79 -10.26
C GLY A 154 0.61 -0.73 -10.08
N HIS A 155 1.72 -1.44 -10.32
CA HIS A 155 1.76 -2.89 -10.15
C HIS A 155 2.72 -3.37 -9.06
N TYR A 156 3.62 -2.51 -8.59
CA TYR A 156 4.46 -2.77 -7.42
C TYR A 156 4.68 -1.45 -6.67
N GLY A 157 4.55 -1.50 -5.36
CA GLY A 157 4.76 -0.32 -4.51
C GLY A 157 5.36 -0.68 -3.16
N GLU A 158 6.14 0.24 -2.63
CA GLU A 158 6.72 0.20 -1.30
C GLU A 158 6.49 1.53 -0.59
N ILE A 159 6.21 1.46 0.69
CA ILE A 159 6.00 2.62 1.57
C ILE A 159 6.96 2.48 2.76
N PHE A 160 7.72 3.53 3.01
CA PHE A 160 8.64 3.68 4.12
C PHE A 160 8.15 4.81 5.01
N LYS A 161 7.32 4.48 6.02
CA LYS A 161 6.69 5.46 6.90
C LYS A 161 7.72 6.35 7.62
N ALA A 162 8.78 5.76 8.16
CA ALA A 162 9.84 6.49 8.86
C ALA A 162 10.58 7.54 8.00
N LYS A 163 10.45 7.46 6.67
CA LYS A 163 11.08 8.38 5.70
C LYS A 163 10.08 9.22 4.94
N ASP A 164 8.80 9.16 5.30
CA ASP A 164 7.71 9.77 4.52
C ASP A 164 7.88 9.56 3.01
N SER A 165 8.21 8.32 2.61
CA SER A 165 8.49 8.02 1.23
C SER A 165 7.72 6.82 0.72
N ALA A 166 7.33 6.89 -0.55
CA ALA A 166 6.69 5.82 -1.28
C ALA A 166 7.31 5.69 -2.67
N ILE A 167 7.48 4.46 -3.14
CA ILE A 167 7.97 4.14 -4.48
C ILE A 167 6.90 3.29 -5.16
N ILE A 168 6.42 3.70 -6.32
CA ILE A 168 5.47 2.96 -7.13
C ILE A 168 6.10 2.73 -8.50
N THR A 169 6.07 1.48 -8.97
CA THR A 169 6.70 1.08 -10.22
C THR A 169 5.75 0.27 -11.10
N ARG A 170 6.23 -0.02 -12.32
CA ARG A 170 5.49 -0.80 -13.31
C ARG A 170 4.20 -0.09 -13.73
N ARG A 171 4.37 0.91 -14.60
CA ARG A 171 3.28 1.76 -15.15
C ARG A 171 2.59 2.57 -14.05
N ALA A 172 3.38 3.24 -13.24
CA ALA A 172 2.86 4.08 -12.19
C ALA A 172 2.09 5.28 -12.77
N LEU A 173 0.91 5.56 -12.20
CA LEU A 173 0.05 6.66 -12.59
C LEU A 173 -0.40 7.41 -11.34
N ALA A 174 0.00 8.66 -11.20
CA ALA A 174 -0.53 9.56 -10.18
C ALA A 174 -1.60 10.47 -10.79
N ILE A 175 -2.71 10.60 -10.08
CA ILE A 175 -3.84 11.46 -10.44
C ILE A 175 -4.05 12.42 -9.29
N ASN A 176 -3.88 13.71 -9.55
CA ASN A 176 -4.26 14.75 -8.60
C ASN A 176 -5.62 15.30 -9.02
N ILE A 177 -6.63 15.06 -8.18
CA ILE A 177 -8.02 15.41 -8.48
C ILE A 177 -8.21 16.89 -8.14
N ILE A 178 -8.42 17.70 -9.16
CA ILE A 178 -8.68 19.13 -9.07
C ILE A 178 -10.04 19.39 -9.72
N ASP A 179 -11.09 19.53 -8.93
CA ASP A 179 -12.49 19.74 -9.31
C ASP A 179 -12.89 19.24 -10.71
N GLN A 180 -12.79 20.09 -11.76
CA GLN A 180 -13.16 19.72 -13.14
C GLN A 180 -11.97 19.37 -14.03
N ASP A 181 -10.72 19.40 -13.53
CA ASP A 181 -9.52 19.27 -14.32
C ASP A 181 -8.37 18.59 -13.59
N SER A 182 -8.35 17.27 -13.68
CA SER A 182 -7.36 16.45 -12.99
C SER A 182 -6.00 16.47 -13.72
N LEU A 183 -4.92 16.53 -12.94
CA LEU A 183 -3.55 16.33 -13.44
C LEU A 183 -3.19 14.84 -13.37
N PHE A 184 -2.87 14.27 -14.52
CA PHE A 184 -2.39 12.89 -14.65
C PHE A 184 -0.88 12.90 -14.89
N ILE A 185 -0.15 12.10 -14.10
CA ILE A 185 1.31 11.93 -14.24
C ILE A 185 1.59 10.44 -14.32
N HIS A 186 2.05 10.01 -15.49
CA HIS A 186 2.52 8.65 -15.73
C HIS A 186 4.04 8.59 -15.76
N ALA A 187 4.62 7.50 -15.23
CA ALA A 187 6.03 7.16 -15.38
C ALA A 187 6.23 5.64 -15.17
N ASP A 188 7.38 5.10 -15.57
CA ASP A 188 7.74 3.75 -15.18
C ASP A 188 7.91 3.63 -13.67
N THR A 189 8.47 4.68 -13.04
CA THR A 189 8.66 4.77 -11.60
C THR A 189 8.24 6.15 -11.09
N LEU A 190 7.39 6.18 -10.07
CA LEU A 190 7.06 7.37 -9.29
C LEU A 190 7.61 7.22 -7.87
N ILE A 191 8.24 8.27 -7.37
CA ILE A 191 8.77 8.36 -6.00
C ILE A 191 8.19 9.60 -5.34
N ALA A 192 7.43 9.39 -4.28
CA ALA A 192 6.93 10.46 -3.42
C ALA A 192 7.79 10.55 -2.15
N THR A 193 8.18 11.75 -1.76
CA THR A 193 8.98 11.99 -0.54
C THR A 193 8.53 13.26 0.16
N GLY A 194 8.72 13.29 1.49
CA GLY A 194 8.40 14.43 2.35
C GLY A 194 7.00 14.39 2.94
N PRO A 195 6.77 15.17 3.99
CA PRO A 195 5.50 15.23 4.67
C PRO A 195 4.38 15.73 3.76
N THR A 196 3.14 15.50 4.16
CA THR A 196 1.94 15.79 3.35
C THR A 196 1.90 17.20 2.77
N GLU A 197 2.33 18.21 3.54
CA GLU A 197 2.29 19.61 3.12
C GLU A 197 3.47 20.04 2.21
N LYS A 198 4.54 19.26 2.19
CA LYS A 198 5.78 19.55 1.42
C LYS A 198 6.19 18.34 0.58
N LYS A 199 5.23 17.66 0.01
CA LYS A 199 5.48 16.46 -0.77
C LYS A 199 6.13 16.79 -2.11
N ILE A 200 7.17 16.03 -2.43
CA ILE A 200 7.84 16.07 -3.72
C ILE A 200 7.55 14.76 -4.45
N LEU A 201 6.99 14.86 -5.64
CA LEU A 201 6.79 13.74 -6.54
C LEU A 201 7.85 13.76 -7.63
N ARG A 202 8.56 12.66 -7.81
CA ARG A 202 9.53 12.46 -8.90
C ARG A 202 9.07 11.31 -9.78
N GLY A 203 9.09 11.55 -11.09
CA GLY A 203 8.85 10.53 -12.10
C GLY A 203 10.12 10.23 -12.87
N TYR A 204 10.35 8.96 -13.19
CA TYR A 204 11.50 8.50 -13.95
C TYR A 204 11.06 7.55 -15.05
N TYR A 205 11.61 7.77 -16.24
CA TYR A 205 11.40 7.03 -17.49
C TYR A 205 9.97 7.06 -18.01
N ASP A 206 9.83 7.33 -19.31
CA ASP A 206 8.56 7.47 -20.04
C ASP A 206 7.55 8.36 -19.32
N VAL A 207 8.02 9.49 -18.78
CA VAL A 207 7.16 10.44 -18.10
C VAL A 207 6.20 11.08 -19.09
N ARG A 208 4.93 11.08 -18.74
CA ARG A 208 3.86 11.76 -19.47
C ARG A 208 2.98 12.51 -18.50
N ILE A 209 2.69 13.75 -18.82
CA ILE A 209 1.72 14.55 -18.07
C ILE A 209 0.53 14.90 -18.97
N PHE A 210 -0.62 14.95 -18.37
CA PHE A 210 -1.84 15.35 -19.04
C PHE A 210 -2.73 16.15 -18.07
N LYS A 211 -3.18 17.32 -18.52
CA LYS A 211 -4.18 18.15 -17.86
C LYS A 211 -4.89 18.95 -18.94
N LYS A 212 -6.23 18.77 -19.10
CA LYS A 212 -7.05 19.50 -20.10
C LYS A 212 -6.32 19.80 -21.43
N ASP A 213 -5.81 21.02 -21.59
CA ASP A 213 -5.12 21.50 -22.79
C ASP A 213 -3.60 21.35 -22.74
N LEU A 214 -3.07 20.74 -21.66
CA LEU A 214 -1.65 20.54 -21.43
C LEU A 214 -1.30 19.06 -21.59
N ARG A 215 -0.28 18.79 -22.40
CA ARG A 215 0.34 17.47 -22.55
C ARG A 215 1.84 17.62 -22.51
N GLY A 216 2.51 16.72 -21.79
CA GLY A 216 3.97 16.75 -21.73
C GLY A 216 4.57 15.36 -21.79
N LYS A 217 5.79 15.29 -22.30
CA LYS A 217 6.62 14.08 -22.34
C LYS A 217 8.05 14.43 -21.96
N SER A 218 8.68 13.59 -21.12
CA SER A 218 10.08 13.76 -20.71
C SER A 218 10.67 12.43 -20.19
N ASP A 219 11.97 12.41 -19.94
CA ASP A 219 12.64 11.28 -19.27
C ASP A 219 12.40 11.30 -17.77
N SER A 220 12.31 12.50 -17.17
CA SER A 220 12.00 12.63 -15.74
C SER A 220 11.16 13.86 -15.43
N LEU A 221 10.51 13.80 -14.27
CA LEU A 221 9.66 14.84 -13.72
C LEU A 221 10.04 15.10 -12.26
N HIS A 222 10.01 16.35 -11.86
CA HIS A 222 10.04 16.78 -10.48
C HIS A 222 8.87 17.74 -10.24
N LEU A 223 7.94 17.35 -9.37
CA LEU A 223 6.83 18.17 -8.93
C LEU A 223 7.01 18.48 -7.45
N ASP A 224 7.16 19.74 -7.13
CA ASP A 224 7.11 20.25 -5.75
C ASP A 224 5.70 20.75 -5.46
N GLN A 225 4.97 20.02 -4.61
CA GLN A 225 3.57 20.36 -4.28
C GLN A 225 3.46 21.64 -3.44
N SER A 226 4.52 22.04 -2.72
CA SER A 226 4.50 23.24 -1.89
C SER A 226 4.59 24.53 -2.71
N THR A 227 5.27 24.46 -3.83
CA THR A 227 5.50 25.62 -4.73
C THR A 227 4.69 25.55 -6.01
N GLY A 228 4.05 24.42 -6.31
CA GLY A 228 3.36 24.17 -7.57
C GLY A 228 4.32 24.03 -8.78
N LEU A 229 5.63 23.96 -8.54
CA LEU A 229 6.64 23.90 -9.59
C LEU A 229 6.76 22.48 -10.17
N ILE A 230 6.52 22.34 -11.46
CA ILE A 230 6.78 21.13 -12.22
C ILE A 230 7.99 21.36 -13.13
N LYS A 231 8.97 20.46 -13.04
CA LYS A 231 10.14 20.43 -13.93
C LYS A 231 10.10 19.18 -14.79
N LEU A 232 10.10 19.33 -16.08
CA LEU A 232 10.29 18.26 -17.04
C LEU A 232 11.75 18.28 -17.49
N LEU A 233 12.44 17.17 -17.31
CA LEU A 233 13.88 17.11 -17.45
C LEU A 233 14.29 15.92 -18.35
N LYS A 234 15.38 16.10 -19.04
CA LYS A 234 16.12 15.03 -19.70
C LYS A 234 17.04 14.36 -18.69
N LEU A 235 17.03 13.04 -18.64
CA LEU A 235 18.00 12.30 -17.84
C LEU A 235 19.39 12.32 -18.51
N PRO A 236 20.47 12.39 -17.73
CA PRO A 236 21.81 12.30 -18.27
C PRO A 236 22.01 10.94 -18.95
N LEU A 237 22.51 10.97 -20.18
CA LEU A 237 22.84 9.77 -20.95
C LEU A 237 23.95 8.98 -20.22
N ASN A 238 23.76 7.67 -20.09
CA ASN A 238 24.81 6.79 -19.59
C ASN A 238 25.96 6.66 -20.61
N LYS A 239 27.10 6.07 -20.20
CA LYS A 239 28.29 5.94 -21.06
C LYS A 239 27.98 5.20 -22.38
N LYS A 240 27.20 4.15 -22.34
CA LYS A 240 26.81 3.34 -23.52
C LYS A 240 25.92 4.13 -24.48
N GLU A 241 24.92 4.83 -23.96
CA GLU A 241 24.04 5.68 -24.77
C GLU A 241 24.79 6.84 -25.42
N LYS A 242 25.75 7.44 -24.72
CA LYS A 242 26.61 8.51 -25.29
C LYS A 242 27.41 8.03 -26.51
N GLN A 243 27.83 6.77 -26.53
CA GLN A 243 28.60 6.18 -27.62
C GLN A 243 27.74 5.75 -28.82
N ILE A 244 26.54 5.21 -28.56
CA ILE A 244 25.73 4.57 -29.59
C ILE A 244 24.74 5.56 -30.24
N LEU A 245 24.17 6.50 -29.48
CA LEU A 245 23.13 7.38 -29.98
C LEU A 245 23.69 8.49 -30.86
N THR A 246 23.07 8.72 -32.00
CA THR A 246 23.32 9.88 -32.86
C THR A 246 22.86 11.17 -32.17
N THR A 247 23.33 12.33 -32.69
CA THR A 247 22.90 13.63 -32.17
C THR A 247 21.38 13.81 -32.22
N SER A 248 20.75 13.39 -33.31
CA SER A 248 19.29 13.44 -33.44
C SER A 248 18.58 12.61 -32.40
N GLN A 249 19.05 11.38 -32.12
CA GLN A 249 18.50 10.52 -31.10
C GLN A 249 18.70 11.06 -29.68
N LYS A 250 19.85 11.72 -29.41
CA LYS A 250 20.11 12.41 -28.15
C LYS A 250 19.15 13.58 -27.94
N ASN A 251 18.87 14.35 -28.98
CA ASN A 251 17.94 15.49 -28.96
C ASN A 251 16.49 15.01 -28.85
N GLY A 252 16.15 13.83 -29.39
CA GLY A 252 14.84 13.24 -29.29
C GLY A 252 14.40 12.86 -27.85
N LYS A 253 15.35 12.90 -26.90
CA LYS A 253 15.07 12.73 -25.46
C LYS A 253 14.73 14.04 -24.73
N ASN A 254 14.77 15.18 -25.42
CA ASN A 254 14.41 16.46 -24.83
C ASN A 254 12.93 16.46 -24.40
N PRO A 255 12.61 17.11 -23.28
CA PRO A 255 11.22 17.36 -22.91
C PRO A 255 10.45 18.06 -24.01
N ILE A 256 9.21 17.65 -24.19
CA ILE A 256 8.26 18.25 -25.12
C ILE A 256 6.98 18.57 -24.35
N LEU A 257 6.47 19.77 -24.57
CA LEU A 257 5.23 20.23 -24.02
C LEU A 257 4.31 20.73 -25.13
N TRP A 258 3.06 20.34 -25.10
CA TRP A 258 1.98 20.85 -25.94
C TRP A 258 0.99 21.59 -25.05
N PHE A 259 0.72 22.84 -25.38
CA PHE A 259 -0.29 23.65 -24.70
C PHE A 259 -1.18 24.32 -25.76
N GLY A 260 -2.47 23.97 -25.77
CA GLY A 260 -3.40 24.37 -26.82
C GLY A 260 -2.90 23.94 -28.21
N LYS A 261 -2.57 24.92 -29.07
CA LYS A 261 -2.02 24.69 -30.42
C LYS A 261 -0.51 24.83 -30.48
N SER A 262 0.16 25.17 -29.40
CA SER A 262 1.61 25.42 -29.34
C SER A 262 2.37 24.18 -28.87
N GLN A 263 3.57 23.99 -29.42
CA GLN A 263 4.54 22.98 -28.98
C GLN A 263 5.85 23.66 -28.58
N MET A 264 6.38 23.22 -27.45
CA MET A 264 7.68 23.66 -26.94
C MET A 264 8.58 22.44 -26.70
N SER A 265 9.88 22.61 -26.91
CA SER A 265 10.88 21.61 -26.59
C SER A 265 12.17 22.31 -26.17
N GLY A 266 12.91 21.72 -25.24
CA GLY A 266 14.18 22.23 -24.73
C GLY A 266 14.85 21.20 -23.85
N ASP A 267 16.02 21.51 -23.28
CA ASP A 267 16.71 20.61 -22.35
C ASP A 267 15.96 20.48 -21.04
N GLN A 268 15.23 21.50 -20.65
CA GLN A 268 14.39 21.57 -19.47
C GLN A 268 13.14 22.41 -19.76
N ILE A 269 12.00 22.04 -19.18
CA ILE A 269 10.77 22.83 -19.22
C ILE A 269 10.27 22.99 -17.79
N PHE A 270 9.95 24.22 -17.42
CA PHE A 270 9.41 24.56 -16.10
C PHE A 270 7.97 25.02 -16.27
N LEU A 271 7.09 24.49 -15.44
CA LEU A 271 5.68 24.87 -15.33
C LEU A 271 5.44 25.36 -13.91
N ILE A 272 4.84 26.49 -13.75
CA ILE A 272 4.46 27.05 -12.46
C ILE A 272 2.94 27.15 -12.44
N SER A 273 2.30 26.55 -11.43
CA SER A 273 0.87 26.68 -11.21
C SER A 273 0.61 27.60 -10.03
N ASP A 274 -0.42 28.43 -10.14
CA ASP A 274 -0.91 29.20 -9.01
C ASP A 274 -1.39 28.24 -7.91
N MET A 275 -0.86 28.41 -6.70
CA MET A 275 -1.16 27.56 -5.56
C MET A 275 -2.59 27.74 -5.03
N LYS A 276 -3.24 28.88 -5.33
CA LYS A 276 -4.61 29.17 -4.89
C LYS A 276 -5.64 28.65 -5.90
N THR A 277 -5.43 28.96 -7.18
CA THR A 277 -6.34 28.56 -8.26
C THR A 277 -5.99 27.20 -8.85
N LYS A 278 -4.76 26.72 -8.61
CA LYS A 278 -4.16 25.53 -9.24
C LYS A 278 -4.14 25.60 -10.79
N GLU A 279 -4.29 26.78 -11.32
CA GLU A 279 -4.13 27.05 -12.75
C GLU A 279 -2.66 27.29 -13.09
N LEU A 280 -2.28 27.07 -14.35
CA LEU A 280 -0.95 27.40 -14.84
C LEU A 280 -0.80 28.91 -14.89
N ASP A 281 0.13 29.44 -14.11
CA ASP A 281 0.41 30.87 -14.03
C ASP A 281 1.44 31.28 -15.09
N SER A 282 2.43 30.42 -15.35
CA SER A 282 3.45 30.68 -16.38
C SER A 282 4.08 29.39 -16.91
N LEU A 283 4.61 29.48 -18.12
CA LEU A 283 5.36 28.45 -18.84
C LEU A 283 6.82 28.84 -18.98
#